data_de570d578f3ec43c3a2a13078d20e168
#
_entry.id   de570d578f3ec43c3a2a13078d20e168
#
_cell.length_a   1.000
_cell.length_b   1.000
_cell.length_c   1.000
_cell.angle_alpha   90.00
_cell.angle_beta   90.00
_cell.angle_gamma   90.00
#
_symmetry.space_group_name_H-M   'P 1'
#
loop_
_entity.id
_entity.type
_entity.pdbx_description
1 polymer ?
#
loop_
_entity_poly.entity_id
_entity_poly.type
_entity_poly.pdbx_seq_one_letter_code
_entity_poly.pdbx_strand_id
1 'polypeptide(L)' 'MFEYTAKTWTENFAKEVSAEDKVKKLMEMGFSEDICKEALERYDFDENLALNFLLGG' A
#
# COMPACT_ATOMS: atom_id res chain seq x y z
N MET A 1 -25.71 13.17 9.76
CA MET A 1 -25.59 11.76 9.50
C MET A 1 -24.81 11.47 8.23
N PHE A 2 -25.20 12.11 7.17
CA PHE A 2 -24.49 11.91 5.92
C PHE A 2 -23.05 12.36 6.00
N GLU A 3 -22.81 13.48 6.66
CA GLU A 3 -21.45 13.99 6.77
C GLU A 3 -20.57 13.04 7.52
N TYR A 4 -21.11 12.47 8.58
CA TYR A 4 -20.35 11.53 9.37
C TYR A 4 -19.96 10.29 8.55
N THR A 5 -20.92 9.76 7.83
CA THR A 5 -20.68 8.58 7.02
C THR A 5 -19.69 8.87 5.91
N ALA A 6 -19.84 10.02 5.26
CA ALA A 6 -18.95 10.38 4.18
C ALA A 6 -17.52 10.53 4.68
N LYS A 7 -17.37 11.10 5.87
CA LYS A 7 -16.04 11.30 6.43
C LYS A 7 -15.35 9.97 6.66
N THR A 8 -16.03 9.05 7.30
CA THR A 8 -15.46 7.73 7.55
C THR A 8 -15.11 7.05 6.23
N TRP A 9 -16.00 7.18 5.29
CA TRP A 9 -15.81 6.57 3.99
C TRP A 9 -14.56 7.11 3.31
N THR A 10 -14.38 8.43 3.36
CA THR A 10 -13.25 9.06 2.72
C THR A 10 -11.93 8.59 3.32
N GLU A 11 -11.91 8.46 4.64
CA GLU A 11 -10.68 8.03 5.29
C GLU A 11 -10.30 6.61 4.87
N ASN A 12 -11.26 5.71 4.85
CA ASN A 12 -10.98 4.34 4.44
C ASN A 12 -10.55 4.29 2.99
N PHE A 13 -11.24 5.05 2.16
CA PHE A 13 -10.92 5.07 0.75
C PHE A 13 -9.50 5.59 0.50
N ALA A 14 -9.12 6.62 1.23
CA ALA A 14 -7.78 7.17 1.06
C ALA A 14 -6.71 6.16 1.45
N LYS A 15 -6.95 5.40 2.50
CA LYS A 15 -6.01 4.39 2.93
C LYS A 15 -5.83 3.32 1.87
N GLU A 16 -6.93 2.85 1.32
CA GLU A 16 -6.87 1.80 0.32
C GLU A 16 -6.17 2.28 -0.95
N VAL A 17 -6.47 3.50 -1.37
CA VAL A 17 -5.84 4.04 -2.56
C VAL A 17 -4.34 4.18 -2.34
N SER A 18 -3.94 4.62 -1.16
CA SER A 18 -2.52 4.78 -0.87
C SER A 18 -1.80 3.45 -0.93
N ALA A 19 -2.40 2.42 -0.37
CA ALA A 19 -1.79 1.10 -0.38
C ALA A 19 -1.68 0.57 -1.79
N GLU A 20 -2.73 0.71 -2.58
CA GLU A 20 -2.70 0.23 -3.96
C GLU A 20 -1.65 0.96 -4.78
N ASP A 21 -1.50 2.25 -4.53
CA ASP A 21 -0.51 3.03 -5.25
C ASP A 21 0.89 2.47 -4.99
N LYS A 22 1.18 2.17 -3.75
CA LYS A 22 2.49 1.64 -3.40
C LYS A 22 2.70 0.26 -4.01
N VAL A 23 1.66 -0.57 -3.98
CA VAL A 23 1.76 -1.88 -4.59
C VAL A 23 2.03 -1.75 -6.08
N LYS A 24 1.32 -0.85 -6.75
CA LYS A 24 1.52 -0.66 -8.17
C LYS A 24 2.95 -0.24 -8.49
N LYS A 25 3.49 0.67 -7.70
CA LYS A 25 4.85 1.14 -7.93
C LYS A 25 5.83 -0.01 -7.83
N LEU A 26 5.68 -0.85 -6.84
CA LEU A 26 6.56 -2.00 -6.68
C LEU A 26 6.37 -3.00 -7.81
N MET A 27 5.14 -3.16 -8.26
CA MET A 27 4.87 -4.07 -9.37
C MET A 27 5.54 -3.60 -10.64
N GLU A 28 5.61 -2.31 -10.85
CA GLU A 28 6.26 -1.77 -12.03
C GLU A 28 7.74 -2.10 -12.05
N MET A 29 8.30 -2.37 -10.91
CA MET A 29 9.70 -2.76 -10.82
C MET A 29 9.92 -4.24 -11.14
N GLY A 30 8.85 -4.98 -11.36
CA GLY A 30 8.97 -6.38 -11.73
C GLY A 30 8.59 -7.36 -10.66
N PHE A 31 8.02 -6.89 -9.56
CA PHE A 31 7.63 -7.77 -8.46
C PHE A 31 6.18 -8.17 -8.58
N SER A 32 5.84 -9.32 -8.00
CA SER A 32 4.47 -9.81 -8.01
C SER A 32 3.62 -9.01 -7.03
N GLU A 33 2.32 -8.98 -7.30
CA GLU A 33 1.41 -8.27 -6.42
C GLU A 33 1.41 -8.87 -5.03
N ASP A 34 1.41 -10.19 -4.95
CA ASP A 34 1.40 -10.87 -3.65
C ASP A 34 2.63 -10.49 -2.83
N ILE A 35 3.78 -10.51 -3.47
CA ILE A 35 5.02 -10.20 -2.79
C ILE A 35 5.05 -8.73 -2.38
N CYS A 36 4.57 -7.86 -3.24
CA CYS A 36 4.53 -6.45 -2.91
C CYS A 36 3.63 -6.18 -1.70
N LYS A 37 2.48 -6.81 -1.68
CA LYS A 37 1.56 -6.65 -0.57
C LYS A 37 2.17 -7.16 0.73
N GLU A 38 2.81 -8.31 0.65
CA GLU A 38 3.42 -8.90 1.83
C GLU A 38 4.51 -7.99 2.39
N ALA A 39 5.36 -7.48 1.51
CA ALA A 39 6.43 -6.60 1.94
C ALA A 39 5.88 -5.33 2.58
N LEU A 40 4.86 -4.75 1.97
CA LEU A 40 4.28 -3.52 2.51
C LEU A 40 3.64 -3.76 3.87
N GLU A 41 2.98 -4.90 4.02
CA GLU A 41 2.37 -5.22 5.31
C GLU A 41 3.42 -5.43 6.38
N ARG A 42 4.53 -6.02 6.02
CA ARG A 42 5.61 -6.25 6.98
C ARG A 42 6.18 -4.94 7.51
N TYR A 43 6.26 -3.95 6.66
CA TYR A 43 6.93 -2.70 7.00
C TYR A 43 5.95 -1.55 7.15
N ASP A 44 4.71 -1.88 7.51
CA ASP A 44 3.71 -0.86 7.80
C ASP A 44 3.51 0.07 6.60
N PHE A 45 3.53 -0.52 5.41
CA PHE A 45 3.32 0.22 4.16
C PHE A 45 4.38 1.28 3.93
N ASP A 46 5.59 0.99 4.37
CA ASP A 46 6.74 1.84 4.08
C ASP A 46 7.34 1.39 2.75
N GLU A 47 7.17 2.22 1.75
CA GLU A 47 7.59 1.86 0.40
C GLU A 47 9.10 1.63 0.33
N ASN A 48 9.86 2.47 1.00
CA ASN A 48 11.31 2.35 0.97
C ASN A 48 11.77 1.04 1.59
N LEU A 49 11.24 0.72 2.76
CA LEU A 49 11.62 -0.50 3.43
C LEU A 49 11.15 -1.72 2.67
N ALA A 50 9.95 -1.66 2.13
CA ALA A 50 9.42 -2.77 1.35
C ALA A 50 10.29 -3.00 0.13
N LEU A 51 10.66 -1.94 -0.55
CA LEU A 51 11.50 -2.07 -1.72
C LEU A 51 12.85 -2.67 -1.37
N ASN A 52 13.43 -2.21 -0.27
CA ASN A 52 14.69 -2.74 0.20
C ASN A 52 14.59 -4.24 0.45
N PHE A 53 13.49 -4.64 1.09
CA PHE A 53 13.26 -6.05 1.35
C PHE A 53 13.15 -6.85 0.06
N LEU A 54 12.45 -6.32 -0.92
CA LEU A 54 12.26 -7.02 -2.19
C LEU A 54 13.54 -7.10 -2.99
N LEU A 55 14.42 -6.14 -2.83
CA LEU A 55 15.69 -6.17 -3.52
C LEU A 55 16.69 -7.08 -2.84
N GLY A 56 16.32 -7.72 -1.78
CA GLY A 56 17.19 -8.68 -1.12
C GLY A 56 17.97 -8.11 0.05
N GLY A 57 17.59 -6.92 0.47
CA GLY A 57 18.30 -6.25 1.57
C GLY A 57 17.82 -6.65 2.96
#